data_b753e017e877b30c93b29df0953b204e
#
_entry.id   b753e017e877b30c93b29df0953b204e
#
_cell.length_a   1.000
_cell.length_b   1.000
_cell.length_c   1.000
_cell.angle_alpha   90.00
_cell.angle_beta   90.00
_cell.angle_gamma   90.00
#
_symmetry.space_group_name_H-M   'P 1'
#
loop_
_entity.id
_entity.type
_entity.pdbx_description
1 polymer ?
#
loop_
_entity_poly.entity_id
_entity_poly.type
_entity_poly.pdbx_seq_one_letter_code
_entity_poly.pdbx_strand_id
1 'polypeptide(L)'
;MSLLNPIRAGQTGERSSESSDQENVIQSGELMVSPAPLEALPATLAWQEESLFLLDQTQLPQAIVVERVSGVKDVWRWIHELRVRGAPAIGVAAAYGLCVAMQPLRRLSTEDFQSQLMQQASFLDSARPTAVNLSWSLKRMLAAAQRSATQDPAAVYKVLVAEAMKIHAEDQALCAGIGAHGVSLITPGCGVLTHCNAGALATTGMGTATAPIYMAHQQGISFRVFADETRPLLQGSRLTAFELQKAGVDVTLITDSMAASIMSQGLVDLVIVGTDRVAANGDFANKIGTLSVAITARYFGIPFYVACPSSTLDLLTANGSDIVIEERQDHEVTHLAGQPTAPVDIKVRNPAFDVTPHDLVTGFITERGIVEQPFDKNFTALFSSGGGTL
;
A
#
# COMPACT_ATOMS: atom_id res chain seq x y z
N MET A 1 -27.98 -31.15 -45.90
CA MET A 1 -29.19 -31.72 -45.29
C MET A 1 -29.46 -30.91 -44.08
N SER A 2 -30.12 -29.73 -44.11
CA SER A 2 -31.55 -29.45 -44.26
C SER A 2 -32.34 -30.15 -43.17
N LEU A 3 -32.97 -29.44 -42.25
CA LEU A 3 -34.25 -28.71 -42.25
C LEU A 3 -34.42 -28.03 -40.89
N LEU A 4 -34.59 -26.71 -40.78
CA LEU A 4 -35.86 -25.93 -40.88
C LEU A 4 -36.86 -26.14 -39.74
N ASN A 5 -37.00 -25.13 -38.88
CA ASN A 5 -38.10 -24.23 -38.50
C ASN A 5 -39.55 -24.74 -38.63
N PRO A 6 -40.57 -23.97 -38.20
CA PRO A 6 -40.95 -23.27 -36.95
C PRO A 6 -42.44 -23.54 -36.61
N ILE A 7 -43.05 -22.93 -35.53
CA ILE A 7 -44.52 -22.67 -35.42
C ILE A 7 -44.71 -21.68 -34.23
N ARG A 8 -45.15 -20.42 -34.43
CA ARG A 8 -46.48 -19.77 -34.51
C ARG A 8 -47.32 -19.97 -33.25
N ALA A 9 -47.60 -18.93 -32.47
CA ALA A 9 -48.53 -17.79 -32.58
C ALA A 9 -50.04 -18.14 -32.34
N GLY A 10 -50.70 -17.38 -31.53
CA GLY A 10 -52.16 -17.26 -31.38
C GLY A 10 -52.54 -16.96 -29.93
N GLN A 11 -53.10 -15.95 -29.55
CA GLN A 11 -54.09 -14.95 -29.87
C GLN A 11 -54.86 -14.60 -28.58
N THR A 12 -54.85 -13.30 -28.24
CA THR A 12 -55.98 -12.38 -27.96
C THR A 12 -56.97 -12.69 -26.85
N GLY A 13 -57.17 -11.70 -25.99
CA GLY A 13 -58.30 -11.52 -25.11
C GLY A 13 -58.27 -10.13 -24.48
N GLU A 14 -58.94 -9.17 -25.12
CA GLU A 14 -59.28 -7.84 -24.61
C GLU A 14 -60.33 -7.91 -23.50
N ARG A 15 -60.25 -7.00 -22.53
CA ARG A 15 -61.27 -6.05 -22.04
C ARG A 15 -60.80 -5.32 -20.81
N SER A 16 -60.71 -4.07 -20.95
CA SER A 16 -61.51 -2.88 -20.65
C SER A 16 -61.34 -2.33 -19.24
N SER A 17 -60.70 -1.15 -19.24
CA SER A 17 -61.04 0.12 -18.57
C SER A 17 -61.46 0.11 -17.11
N GLU A 18 -60.67 0.81 -16.30
CA GLU A 18 -61.16 2.00 -15.60
C GLU A 18 -59.98 2.82 -15.08
N SER A 19 -60.11 4.11 -15.28
CA SER A 19 -59.20 5.21 -14.98
C SER A 19 -59.11 5.47 -13.47
N SER A 20 -57.89 5.69 -12.96
CA SER A 20 -57.73 6.68 -11.90
C SER A 20 -56.32 7.26 -12.03
N ASP A 21 -56.31 8.51 -12.51
CA ASP A 21 -55.12 9.38 -12.48
C ASP A 21 -54.62 9.49 -11.05
N GLN A 22 -53.45 8.94 -10.78
CA GLN A 22 -52.57 9.41 -9.72
C GLN A 22 -51.22 9.71 -10.36
N GLU A 23 -50.99 11.01 -10.53
CA GLU A 23 -49.67 11.57 -10.84
C GLU A 23 -48.66 11.07 -9.81
N ASN A 24 -47.89 10.05 -10.17
CA ASN A 24 -46.67 9.74 -9.47
C ASN A 24 -45.58 10.73 -9.93
N VAL A 25 -45.46 11.82 -9.17
CA VAL A 25 -44.28 12.65 -9.13
C VAL A 25 -43.14 11.75 -8.74
N ILE A 26 -42.33 11.32 -9.72
CA ILE A 26 -41.04 10.74 -9.50
C ILE A 26 -40.17 11.92 -9.05
N GLN A 27 -40.09 12.10 -7.75
CA GLN A 27 -38.97 12.84 -7.15
C GLN A 27 -37.71 12.06 -7.50
N SER A 28 -36.90 12.63 -8.38
CA SER A 28 -35.50 12.29 -8.58
C SER A 28 -34.77 12.53 -7.25
N GLY A 29 -34.87 11.55 -6.35
CA GLY A 29 -33.97 11.46 -5.22
C GLY A 29 -32.59 11.17 -5.79
N GLU A 30 -31.77 12.20 -5.92
CA GLU A 30 -30.33 12.07 -5.96
C GLU A 30 -29.97 11.20 -4.75
N LEU A 31 -29.59 9.95 -5.01
CA LEU A 31 -28.83 9.18 -4.04
C LEU A 31 -27.53 9.98 -3.81
N MET A 32 -27.58 10.85 -2.80
CA MET A 32 -26.38 11.33 -2.17
C MET A 32 -25.69 10.10 -1.60
N VAL A 33 -24.85 9.46 -2.43
CA VAL A 33 -23.85 8.50 -1.94
C VAL A 33 -22.93 9.33 -1.08
N SER A 34 -23.21 9.33 0.21
CA SER A 34 -22.25 9.83 1.22
C SER A 34 -20.93 9.14 0.90
N PRO A 35 -19.83 9.87 0.75
CA PRO A 35 -18.54 9.24 0.54
C PRO A 35 -18.36 8.27 1.70
N ALA A 36 -18.44 6.98 1.42
CA ALA A 36 -18.09 5.94 2.39
C ALA A 36 -16.59 6.05 2.58
N PRO A 37 -16.15 6.58 3.71
CA PRO A 37 -14.77 7.01 3.81
C PRO A 37 -13.91 5.81 4.14
N LEU A 38 -12.62 6.03 4.11
CA LEU A 38 -11.59 5.20 4.72
C LEU A 38 -11.95 4.71 6.13
N GLU A 39 -12.91 5.35 6.82
CA GLU A 39 -13.55 4.92 8.07
C GLU A 39 -14.17 3.51 8.01
N ALA A 40 -14.53 3.02 6.83
CA ALA A 40 -15.00 1.65 6.64
C ALA A 40 -13.85 0.62 6.66
N LEU A 41 -12.61 1.05 6.49
CA LEU A 41 -11.44 0.18 6.50
C LEU A 41 -10.91 -0.01 7.92
N PRO A 42 -10.49 -1.23 8.27
CA PRO A 42 -9.78 -1.43 9.53
C PRO A 42 -8.43 -0.70 9.47
N ALA A 43 -8.12 0.05 10.52
CA ALA A 43 -6.80 0.68 10.64
C ALA A 43 -5.70 -0.41 10.70
N THR A 44 -4.61 -0.21 9.96
CA THR A 44 -3.45 -1.12 9.96
C THR A 44 -2.86 -1.27 11.36
N LEU A 45 -2.82 -0.17 12.11
CA LEU A 45 -2.41 -0.13 13.51
C LEU A 45 -3.07 1.03 14.25
N ALA A 46 -3.14 0.90 15.58
CA ALA A 46 -3.61 1.97 16.46
C ALA A 46 -2.76 2.02 17.74
N TRP A 47 -2.51 3.23 18.22
CA TRP A 47 -1.90 3.48 19.53
C TRP A 47 -2.94 4.10 20.46
N GLN A 48 -3.35 3.35 21.45
CA GLN A 48 -4.40 3.76 22.39
C GLN A 48 -4.00 3.36 23.81
N GLU A 49 -4.13 4.29 24.76
CA GLU A 49 -3.83 4.04 26.19
C GLU A 49 -2.46 3.36 26.42
N GLU A 50 -1.43 3.90 25.79
CA GLU A 50 -0.08 3.34 25.82
C GLU A 50 0.00 1.86 25.35
N SER A 51 -0.91 1.43 24.50
CA SER A 51 -0.96 0.08 23.92
C SER A 51 -0.99 0.13 22.40
N LEU A 52 -0.26 -0.78 21.78
CA LEU A 52 -0.26 -0.97 20.33
C LEU A 52 -1.24 -2.07 19.95
N PHE A 53 -2.13 -1.75 19.03
CA PHE A 53 -3.02 -2.70 18.36
C PHE A 53 -2.61 -2.84 16.91
N LEU A 54 -2.56 -4.06 16.39
CA LEU A 54 -2.19 -4.37 15.02
C LEU A 54 -3.27 -5.21 14.35
N LEU A 55 -3.55 -4.89 13.09
CA LEU A 55 -4.42 -5.70 12.22
C LEU A 55 -3.62 -6.87 11.64
N ASP A 56 -4.08 -8.10 11.86
CA ASP A 56 -3.49 -9.29 11.25
C ASP A 56 -3.88 -9.40 9.78
N GLN A 57 -3.02 -8.91 8.90
CA GLN A 57 -3.26 -8.92 7.45
C GLN A 57 -3.15 -10.33 6.84
N THR A 58 -2.63 -11.32 7.57
CA THR A 58 -2.60 -12.71 7.09
C THR A 58 -3.98 -13.34 7.12
N GLN A 59 -4.91 -12.81 7.93
CA GLN A 59 -6.29 -13.27 8.02
C GLN A 59 -7.21 -12.64 6.97
N LEU A 60 -6.78 -11.55 6.33
CA LEU A 60 -7.55 -10.88 5.27
C LEU A 60 -7.54 -11.69 3.97
N PRO A 61 -8.64 -11.68 3.19
CA PRO A 61 -9.91 -10.97 3.42
C PRO A 61 -10.92 -11.73 4.29
N GLN A 62 -10.61 -12.97 4.75
CA GLN A 62 -11.56 -13.87 5.40
C GLN A 62 -12.03 -13.37 6.76
N ALA A 63 -11.12 -12.74 7.53
CA ALA A 63 -11.44 -12.21 8.85
C ALA A 63 -10.66 -10.91 9.12
N ILE A 64 -11.33 -9.97 9.81
CA ILE A 64 -10.69 -8.76 10.34
C ILE A 64 -10.34 -9.07 11.81
N VAL A 65 -9.07 -9.31 12.07
CA VAL A 65 -8.55 -9.63 13.39
C VAL A 65 -7.59 -8.53 13.84
N VAL A 66 -7.93 -7.85 14.94
CA VAL A 66 -7.09 -6.82 15.55
C VAL A 66 -6.66 -7.31 16.92
N GLU A 67 -5.38 -7.37 17.17
CA GLU A 67 -4.83 -7.85 18.43
C GLU A 67 -4.01 -6.76 19.13
N ARG A 68 -4.09 -6.77 20.46
CA ARG A 68 -3.19 -5.97 21.31
C ARG A 68 -1.83 -6.67 21.38
N VAL A 69 -0.77 -5.93 21.13
CA VAL A 69 0.60 -6.42 21.25
C VAL A 69 1.00 -6.50 22.73
N SER A 70 1.54 -7.66 23.14
CA SER A 70 1.93 -7.90 24.53
C SER A 70 3.36 -7.45 24.84
N GLY A 71 4.24 -7.35 23.82
CA GLY A 71 5.63 -6.98 24.01
C GLY A 71 6.43 -6.95 22.71
N VAL A 72 7.69 -6.60 22.80
CA VAL A 72 8.59 -6.42 21.65
C VAL A 72 8.73 -7.66 20.77
N LYS A 73 8.71 -8.86 21.37
CA LYS A 73 8.79 -10.14 20.62
C LYS A 73 7.58 -10.35 19.72
N ASP A 74 6.41 -9.89 20.15
CA ASP A 74 5.21 -9.95 19.32
C ASP A 74 5.35 -9.00 18.12
N VAL A 75 5.78 -7.75 18.34
CA VAL A 75 6.01 -6.80 17.22
C VAL A 75 6.99 -7.36 16.21
N TRP A 76 8.12 -7.90 16.69
CA TRP A 76 9.12 -8.53 15.85
C TRP A 76 8.50 -9.66 15.00
N ARG A 77 7.76 -10.57 15.65
CA ARG A 77 7.09 -11.69 14.99
C ARG A 77 6.07 -11.20 13.96
N TRP A 78 5.25 -10.22 14.29
CA TRP A 78 4.25 -9.67 13.39
C TRP A 78 4.84 -9.07 12.12
N ILE A 79 5.98 -8.37 12.23
CA ILE A 79 6.71 -7.83 11.09
C ILE A 79 7.35 -8.96 10.28
N HIS A 80 7.97 -9.93 10.96
CA HIS A 80 8.66 -11.06 10.33
C HIS A 80 7.70 -11.98 9.57
N GLU A 81 6.54 -12.28 10.15
CA GLU A 81 5.49 -13.12 9.58
C GLU A 81 4.56 -12.37 8.61
N LEU A 82 4.83 -11.10 8.32
CA LEU A 82 4.00 -10.25 7.44
C LEU A 82 2.54 -10.08 7.93
N ARG A 83 2.28 -10.23 9.22
CA ARG A 83 0.98 -9.90 9.82
C ARG A 83 0.73 -8.40 9.73
N VAL A 84 1.77 -7.58 9.94
CA VAL A 84 1.86 -6.18 9.52
C VAL A 84 2.93 -6.05 8.45
N ARG A 85 2.62 -5.39 7.33
CA ARG A 85 3.47 -5.29 6.15
C ARG A 85 3.26 -3.96 5.42
N GLY A 86 4.12 -3.68 4.43
CA GLY A 86 4.23 -2.39 3.75
C GLY A 86 5.31 -1.53 4.38
N ALA A 87 6.18 -0.97 3.55
CA ALA A 87 7.36 -0.26 4.05
C ALA A 87 7.02 0.84 5.08
N PRO A 88 6.03 1.73 4.86
CA PRO A 88 5.66 2.74 5.85
C PRO A 88 5.05 2.13 7.13
N ALA A 89 4.09 1.20 6.99
CA ALA A 89 3.39 0.61 8.14
C ALA A 89 4.32 -0.12 9.10
N ILE A 90 5.33 -0.86 8.59
CA ILE A 90 6.30 -1.55 9.47
C ILE A 90 7.21 -0.56 10.19
N GLY A 91 7.53 0.58 9.60
CA GLY A 91 8.28 1.65 10.24
C GLY A 91 7.52 2.24 11.44
N VAL A 92 6.24 2.56 11.26
CA VAL A 92 5.37 3.07 12.34
C VAL A 92 5.13 2.00 13.41
N ALA A 93 4.90 0.73 12.99
CA ALA A 93 4.73 -0.39 13.92
C ALA A 93 5.99 -0.61 14.78
N ALA A 94 7.18 -0.47 14.20
CA ALA A 94 8.45 -0.58 14.94
C ALA A 94 8.66 0.58 15.93
N ALA A 95 8.30 1.81 15.54
CA ALA A 95 8.39 2.97 16.43
C ALA A 95 7.53 2.77 17.68
N TYR A 96 6.26 2.39 17.52
CA TYR A 96 5.40 2.05 18.66
C TYR A 96 5.85 0.77 19.36
N GLY A 97 6.36 -0.21 18.63
CA GLY A 97 6.93 -1.44 19.20
C GLY A 97 8.08 -1.16 20.16
N LEU A 98 8.93 -0.18 19.83
CA LEU A 98 9.97 0.29 20.73
C LEU A 98 9.38 0.96 21.98
N CYS A 99 8.29 1.72 21.84
CA CYS A 99 7.57 2.27 23.01
C CYS A 99 7.01 1.15 23.89
N VAL A 100 6.38 0.12 23.31
CA VAL A 100 5.91 -1.06 24.05
C VAL A 100 7.04 -1.75 24.80
N ALA A 101 8.20 -1.91 24.18
CA ALA A 101 9.38 -2.50 24.79
C ALA A 101 9.90 -1.71 26.00
N MET A 102 9.93 -0.38 25.88
CA MET A 102 10.51 0.52 26.88
C MET A 102 9.54 0.90 28.01
N GLN A 103 8.25 0.69 27.82
CA GLN A 103 7.22 1.04 28.80
C GLN A 103 7.47 0.44 30.20
N PRO A 104 7.74 -0.88 30.37
CA PRO A 104 7.99 -1.48 31.69
C PRO A 104 9.33 -1.06 32.28
N LEU A 105 10.24 -0.52 31.47
CA LEU A 105 11.63 -0.21 31.84
C LEU A 105 11.82 1.22 32.35
N ARG A 106 10.77 2.02 32.44
CA ARG A 106 10.81 3.45 32.86
C ARG A 106 11.37 3.71 34.25
N ARG A 107 11.57 2.68 35.05
CA ARG A 107 12.07 2.75 36.44
C ARG A 107 13.52 2.25 36.57
N LEU A 108 14.17 1.86 35.49
CA LEU A 108 15.58 1.47 35.49
C LEU A 108 16.49 2.69 35.76
N SER A 109 17.76 2.41 36.04
CA SER A 109 18.80 3.44 35.99
C SER A 109 18.89 4.02 34.58
N THR A 110 19.39 5.25 34.44
CA THR A 110 19.61 5.88 33.12
C THR A 110 20.46 5.01 32.22
N GLU A 111 21.56 4.44 32.75
CA GLU A 111 22.50 3.62 32.00
C GLU A 111 21.84 2.33 31.50
N ASP A 112 21.13 1.61 32.38
CA ASP A 112 20.40 0.39 32.01
C ASP A 112 19.30 0.66 31.01
N PHE A 113 18.55 1.78 31.17
CA PHE A 113 17.51 2.16 30.23
C PHE A 113 18.06 2.42 28.84
N GLN A 114 19.17 3.17 28.73
CA GLN A 114 19.83 3.45 27.44
C GLN A 114 20.35 2.16 26.80
N SER A 115 20.99 1.29 27.58
CA SER A 115 21.46 -0.03 27.11
C SER A 115 20.31 -0.87 26.55
N GLN A 116 19.20 -0.95 27.29
CA GLN A 116 18.00 -1.65 26.85
C GLN A 116 17.36 -1.02 25.61
N LEU A 117 17.30 0.32 25.52
CA LEU A 117 16.76 1.02 24.35
C LEU A 117 17.52 0.64 23.07
N MET A 118 18.84 0.61 23.10
CA MET A 118 19.64 0.20 21.96
C MET A 118 19.44 -1.28 21.62
N GLN A 119 19.37 -2.15 22.63
CA GLN A 119 19.15 -3.58 22.44
C GLN A 119 17.79 -3.88 21.82
N GLN A 120 16.70 -3.25 22.31
CA GLN A 120 15.36 -3.45 21.81
C GLN A 120 15.22 -2.89 20.38
N ALA A 121 15.82 -1.75 20.07
CA ALA A 121 15.85 -1.20 18.71
C ALA A 121 16.57 -2.15 17.74
N SER A 122 17.75 -2.66 18.11
CA SER A 122 18.49 -3.63 17.29
C SER A 122 17.71 -4.94 17.10
N PHE A 123 17.02 -5.41 18.14
CA PHE A 123 16.17 -6.59 18.03
C PHE A 123 15.03 -6.38 17.03
N LEU A 124 14.30 -5.26 17.10
CA LEU A 124 13.24 -4.95 16.13
C LEU A 124 13.77 -4.81 14.72
N ASP A 125 14.93 -4.19 14.52
CA ASP A 125 15.56 -4.01 13.21
C ASP A 125 15.88 -5.36 12.53
N SER A 126 16.18 -6.39 13.30
CA SER A 126 16.45 -7.73 12.80
C SER A 126 15.23 -8.46 12.22
N ALA A 127 14.02 -7.91 12.41
CA ALA A 127 12.80 -8.55 11.89
C ALA A 127 12.77 -8.57 10.35
N ARG A 128 13.28 -7.50 9.71
CA ARG A 128 13.45 -7.42 8.25
C ARG A 128 14.65 -6.53 7.88
N PRO A 129 15.86 -7.09 7.82
CA PRO A 129 17.10 -6.32 7.64
C PRO A 129 17.18 -5.50 6.33
N THR A 130 16.41 -5.89 5.31
CA THR A 130 16.36 -5.19 4.01
C THR A 130 15.34 -4.04 3.97
N ALA A 131 14.50 -3.91 4.99
CA ALA A 131 13.43 -2.92 5.03
C ALA A 131 13.92 -1.55 5.48
N VAL A 132 14.13 -0.64 4.53
CA VAL A 132 14.70 0.70 4.78
C VAL A 132 13.89 1.49 5.82
N ASN A 133 12.57 1.52 5.70
CA ASN A 133 11.70 2.30 6.59
C ASN A 133 11.71 1.78 8.03
N LEU A 134 11.93 0.47 8.24
CA LEU A 134 12.08 -0.12 9.58
C LEU A 134 13.31 0.46 10.29
N SER A 135 14.47 0.33 9.66
CA SER A 135 15.75 0.84 10.18
C SER A 135 15.74 2.37 10.33
N TRP A 136 15.16 3.08 9.38
CA TRP A 136 15.03 4.54 9.43
C TRP A 136 14.24 5.00 10.65
N SER A 137 13.07 4.41 10.88
CA SER A 137 12.21 4.77 11.99
C SER A 137 12.86 4.50 13.34
N LEU A 138 13.53 3.35 13.51
CA LEU A 138 14.26 3.01 14.74
C LEU A 138 15.44 3.94 14.99
N LYS A 139 16.23 4.27 13.96
CA LYS A 139 17.32 5.28 14.05
C LYS A 139 16.78 6.64 14.47
N ARG A 140 15.64 7.06 13.93
CA ARG A 140 14.99 8.31 14.28
C ARG A 140 14.51 8.31 15.73
N MET A 141 13.95 7.21 16.23
CA MET A 141 13.57 7.04 17.63
C MET A 141 14.77 7.14 18.56
N LEU A 142 15.89 6.47 18.24
CA LEU A 142 17.14 6.56 19.02
C LEU A 142 17.70 7.98 19.04
N ALA A 143 17.69 8.66 17.90
CA ALA A 143 18.15 10.05 17.80
C ALA A 143 17.24 11.01 18.60
N ALA A 144 15.94 10.79 18.67
CA ALA A 144 15.02 11.57 19.51
C ALA A 144 15.35 11.39 21.00
N ALA A 145 15.60 10.15 21.44
CA ALA A 145 16.02 9.87 22.82
C ALA A 145 17.36 10.56 23.18
N GLN A 146 18.34 10.52 22.26
CA GLN A 146 19.64 11.17 22.47
C GLN A 146 19.55 12.70 22.56
N ARG A 147 18.65 13.31 21.78
CA ARG A 147 18.41 14.77 21.83
C ARG A 147 17.54 15.22 23.00
N SER A 148 17.05 14.31 23.83
CA SER A 148 16.24 14.66 24.99
C SER A 148 17.03 15.59 25.94
N ALA A 149 16.37 16.63 26.43
CA ALA A 149 16.95 17.57 27.39
C ALA A 149 17.23 16.93 28.76
N THR A 150 16.69 15.76 29.02
CA THR A 150 16.88 14.98 30.23
C THR A 150 17.16 13.53 29.89
N GLN A 151 17.90 12.87 30.76
CA GLN A 151 18.18 11.44 30.64
C GLN A 151 17.34 10.59 31.61
N ASP A 152 16.41 11.22 32.34
CA ASP A 152 15.45 10.48 33.17
C ASP A 152 14.64 9.49 32.33
N PRO A 153 14.65 8.18 32.64
CA PRO A 153 13.99 7.15 31.83
C PRO A 153 12.50 7.40 31.57
N ALA A 154 11.76 7.91 32.57
CA ALA A 154 10.34 8.18 32.41
C ALA A 154 10.09 9.37 31.48
N ALA A 155 10.96 10.38 31.50
CA ALA A 155 10.89 11.51 30.58
C ALA A 155 11.32 11.14 29.16
N VAL A 156 12.40 10.36 28.99
CA VAL A 156 12.84 9.85 27.69
C VAL A 156 11.75 8.97 27.06
N TYR A 157 11.08 8.14 27.84
CA TYR A 157 9.94 7.34 27.35
C TYR A 157 8.83 8.23 26.74
N LYS A 158 8.50 9.35 27.36
CA LYS A 158 7.53 10.30 26.81
C LYS A 158 8.00 10.89 25.48
N VAL A 159 9.31 11.17 25.35
CA VAL A 159 9.91 11.61 24.08
C VAL A 159 9.78 10.54 23.00
N LEU A 160 10.01 9.26 23.34
CA LEU A 160 9.82 8.15 22.41
C LEU A 160 8.38 8.05 21.92
N VAL A 161 7.40 8.12 22.82
CA VAL A 161 5.97 8.08 22.45
C VAL A 161 5.61 9.26 21.54
N ALA A 162 6.06 10.48 21.89
CA ALA A 162 5.81 11.67 21.07
C ALA A 162 6.42 11.55 19.66
N GLU A 163 7.64 11.00 19.57
CA GLU A 163 8.30 10.79 18.27
C GLU A 163 7.60 9.71 17.44
N ALA A 164 7.15 8.60 18.06
CA ALA A 164 6.36 7.58 17.37
C ALA A 164 5.04 8.14 16.83
N MET A 165 4.35 8.96 17.61
CA MET A 165 3.13 9.66 17.17
C MET A 165 3.41 10.62 16.01
N LYS A 166 4.57 11.29 16.02
CA LYS A 166 4.99 12.18 14.94
C LYS A 166 5.28 11.40 13.66
N ILE A 167 6.02 10.28 13.74
CA ILE A 167 6.25 9.39 12.60
C ILE A 167 4.93 8.91 12.00
N HIS A 168 3.96 8.55 12.84
CA HIS A 168 2.63 8.14 12.41
C HIS A 168 1.87 9.27 11.66
N ALA A 169 1.83 10.46 12.24
CA ALA A 169 1.16 11.61 11.63
C ALA A 169 1.84 12.04 10.31
N GLU A 170 3.16 11.95 10.23
CA GLU A 170 3.90 12.23 9.00
C GLU A 170 3.59 11.22 7.90
N ASP A 171 3.49 9.92 8.21
CA ASP A 171 3.08 8.91 7.25
C ASP A 171 1.68 9.19 6.67
N GLN A 172 0.73 9.58 7.53
CA GLN A 172 -0.61 9.98 7.08
C GLN A 172 -0.56 11.22 6.16
N ALA A 173 0.26 12.21 6.50
CA ALA A 173 0.43 13.42 5.71
C ALA A 173 1.09 13.14 4.35
N LEU A 174 2.10 12.25 4.30
CA LEU A 174 2.73 11.79 3.07
C LEU A 174 1.71 11.13 2.14
N CYS A 175 0.89 10.22 2.67
CA CYS A 175 -0.17 9.57 1.90
C CYS A 175 -1.18 10.60 1.32
N ALA A 176 -1.62 11.55 2.15
CA ALA A 176 -2.55 12.59 1.71
C ALA A 176 -1.94 13.50 0.64
N GLY A 177 -0.67 13.86 0.76
CA GLY A 177 0.05 14.65 -0.24
C GLY A 177 0.17 13.92 -1.59
N ILE A 178 0.54 12.62 -1.57
CA ILE A 178 0.58 11.79 -2.79
C ILE A 178 -0.81 11.73 -3.45
N GLY A 179 -1.86 11.53 -2.65
CA GLY A 179 -3.23 11.55 -3.15
C GLY A 179 -3.61 12.87 -3.81
N ALA A 180 -3.30 13.99 -3.16
CA ALA A 180 -3.60 15.33 -3.66
C ALA A 180 -2.91 15.65 -4.98
N HIS A 181 -1.66 15.23 -5.15
CA HIS A 181 -0.92 15.45 -6.39
C HIS A 181 -1.29 14.45 -7.50
N GLY A 182 -1.62 13.20 -7.12
CA GLY A 182 -1.94 12.14 -8.09
C GLY A 182 -3.39 12.14 -8.57
N VAL A 183 -4.34 12.73 -7.84
CA VAL A 183 -5.77 12.66 -8.15
C VAL A 183 -6.11 13.20 -9.53
N SER A 184 -5.40 14.23 -10.01
CA SER A 184 -5.60 14.84 -11.33
C SER A 184 -5.29 13.92 -12.50
N LEU A 185 -4.57 12.82 -12.27
CA LEU A 185 -4.28 11.82 -13.30
C LEU A 185 -5.49 10.91 -13.59
N ILE A 186 -6.45 10.84 -12.68
CA ILE A 186 -7.65 9.99 -12.79
C ILE A 186 -8.80 10.84 -13.31
N THR A 187 -9.19 10.61 -14.56
CA THR A 187 -10.28 11.33 -15.23
C THR A 187 -11.55 10.48 -15.33
N PRO A 188 -12.73 11.08 -15.57
CA PRO A 188 -13.96 10.31 -15.74
C PRO A 188 -13.84 9.26 -16.86
N GLY A 189 -14.22 8.01 -16.54
CA GLY A 189 -14.13 6.86 -17.43
C GLY A 189 -12.78 6.14 -17.44
N CYS A 190 -11.77 6.69 -16.77
CA CYS A 190 -10.41 6.13 -16.72
C CYS A 190 -10.40 4.69 -16.18
N GLY A 191 -9.61 3.83 -16.81
CA GLY A 191 -9.22 2.52 -16.29
C GLY A 191 -7.83 2.60 -15.66
N VAL A 192 -7.74 2.36 -14.35
CA VAL A 192 -6.47 2.39 -13.60
C VAL A 192 -6.03 0.97 -13.30
N LEU A 193 -4.80 0.59 -13.65
CA LEU A 193 -4.22 -0.69 -13.24
C LEU A 193 -3.25 -0.46 -12.09
N THR A 194 -3.31 -1.34 -11.09
CA THR A 194 -2.36 -1.34 -9.97
C THR A 194 -1.86 -2.76 -9.67
N HIS A 195 -0.67 -2.85 -9.07
CA HIS A 195 0.00 -4.10 -8.75
C HIS A 195 0.43 -4.12 -7.28
N CYS A 196 0.35 -5.28 -6.64
CA CYS A 196 0.61 -5.48 -5.21
C CYS A 196 -0.40 -4.74 -4.31
N ASN A 197 0.03 -4.36 -3.12
CA ASN A 197 -0.72 -3.52 -2.21
C ASN A 197 0.16 -2.37 -1.70
N ALA A 198 -0.04 -1.22 -2.28
CA ALA A 198 0.49 0.07 -1.82
C ALA A 198 -0.68 0.96 -1.36
N GLY A 199 -1.59 0.35 -0.62
CA GLY A 199 -2.84 0.91 -0.13
C GLY A 199 -2.83 1.26 1.35
N ALA A 200 -4.01 1.53 1.90
CA ALA A 200 -4.22 1.88 3.30
C ALA A 200 -3.66 0.80 4.25
N LEU A 201 -3.71 -0.46 3.84
CA LEU A 201 -3.15 -1.58 4.60
C LEU A 201 -1.61 -1.64 4.59
N ALA A 202 -0.94 -0.88 3.72
CA ALA A 202 0.52 -0.78 3.65
C ALA A 202 1.10 0.44 4.37
N THR A 203 0.24 1.33 4.84
CA THR A 203 0.55 2.60 5.49
C THR A 203 -0.29 2.78 6.74
N THR A 204 -0.24 3.96 7.34
CA THR A 204 -1.18 4.35 8.39
C THR A 204 -2.21 5.40 7.91
N GLY A 205 -2.17 5.71 6.61
CA GLY A 205 -3.08 6.64 5.94
C GLY A 205 -3.87 5.93 4.81
N MET A 206 -4.10 6.66 3.74
CA MET A 206 -4.86 6.17 2.57
C MET A 206 -4.02 5.40 1.54
N GLY A 207 -2.83 4.95 1.92
CA GLY A 207 -1.90 4.31 1.01
C GLY A 207 -1.05 5.29 0.22
N THR A 208 -0.26 4.75 -0.71
CA THR A 208 0.51 5.54 -1.69
C THR A 208 -0.12 5.43 -3.08
N ALA A 209 -0.07 4.27 -3.73
CA ALA A 209 -0.68 4.08 -5.04
C ALA A 209 -2.22 4.17 -5.01
N THR A 210 -2.86 3.79 -3.91
CA THR A 210 -4.31 3.92 -3.75
C THR A 210 -4.77 5.31 -3.30
N ALA A 211 -3.86 6.17 -2.83
CA ALA A 211 -4.23 7.51 -2.36
C ALA A 211 -4.92 8.36 -3.44
N PRO A 212 -4.40 8.47 -4.68
CA PRO A 212 -5.12 9.14 -5.77
C PRO A 212 -6.46 8.49 -6.08
N ILE A 213 -6.56 7.15 -6.00
CA ILE A 213 -7.78 6.38 -6.25
C ILE A 213 -8.86 6.73 -5.22
N TYR A 214 -8.52 6.74 -3.93
CA TYR A 214 -9.45 7.12 -2.88
C TYR A 214 -9.90 8.59 -3.01
N MET A 215 -8.98 9.50 -3.32
CA MET A 215 -9.34 10.91 -3.51
C MET A 215 -10.24 11.12 -4.73
N ALA A 216 -9.98 10.45 -5.85
CA ALA A 216 -10.84 10.49 -7.03
C ALA A 216 -12.24 9.96 -6.72
N HIS A 217 -12.33 8.84 -5.98
CA HIS A 217 -13.60 8.28 -5.53
C HIS A 217 -14.37 9.23 -4.61
N GLN A 218 -13.68 9.86 -3.64
CA GLN A 218 -14.28 10.86 -2.74
C GLN A 218 -14.79 12.10 -3.47
N GLN A 219 -14.14 12.47 -4.59
CA GLN A 219 -14.57 13.58 -5.45
C GLN A 219 -15.72 13.18 -6.40
N GLY A 220 -16.21 11.94 -6.34
CA GLY A 220 -17.29 11.45 -7.19
C GLY A 220 -16.87 11.22 -8.65
N ILE A 221 -15.58 11.12 -8.93
CA ILE A 221 -15.09 10.79 -10.26
C ILE A 221 -15.45 9.32 -10.56
N SER A 222 -16.12 9.06 -11.68
CA SER A 222 -16.44 7.71 -12.14
C SER A 222 -15.23 7.14 -12.89
N PHE A 223 -14.65 6.06 -12.40
CA PHE A 223 -13.52 5.33 -13.00
C PHE A 223 -13.57 3.87 -12.54
N ARG A 224 -12.71 3.03 -13.08
CA ARG A 224 -12.57 1.63 -12.68
C ARG A 224 -11.13 1.29 -12.35
N VAL A 225 -10.93 0.32 -11.47
CA VAL A 225 -9.59 -0.17 -11.09
C VAL A 225 -9.45 -1.63 -11.48
N PHE A 226 -8.31 -1.99 -12.09
CA PHE A 226 -7.87 -3.35 -12.28
C PHE A 226 -6.74 -3.63 -11.30
N ALA A 227 -6.92 -4.62 -10.44
CA ALA A 227 -5.92 -5.01 -9.46
C ALA A 227 -5.33 -6.37 -9.85
N ASP A 228 -4.02 -6.43 -10.11
CA ASP A 228 -3.30 -7.68 -10.28
C ASP A 228 -3.35 -8.49 -8.98
N GLU A 229 -3.56 -9.81 -9.06
CA GLU A 229 -3.58 -10.68 -7.87
C GLU A 229 -2.25 -10.67 -7.10
N THR A 230 -1.15 -10.49 -7.80
CA THR A 230 0.23 -10.36 -7.29
C THR A 230 0.74 -11.65 -6.64
N ARG A 231 1.10 -12.62 -7.48
CA ARG A 231 1.82 -13.82 -7.02
C ARG A 231 3.20 -13.43 -6.42
N PRO A 232 3.78 -14.22 -5.47
CA PRO A 232 3.22 -15.46 -4.89
C PRO A 232 2.27 -15.22 -3.70
N LEU A 233 2.36 -14.10 -2.95
CA LEU A 233 1.63 -13.87 -1.69
C LEU A 233 0.25 -13.24 -1.85
N LEU A 234 -0.17 -12.93 -3.08
CA LEU A 234 -1.51 -12.47 -3.43
C LEU A 234 -1.92 -11.15 -2.73
N GLN A 235 -0.99 -10.20 -2.57
CA GLN A 235 -1.30 -8.92 -1.92
C GLN A 235 -2.35 -8.12 -2.70
N GLY A 236 -2.38 -8.23 -4.03
CA GLY A 236 -3.39 -7.58 -4.85
C GLY A 236 -4.78 -8.15 -4.59
N SER A 237 -4.94 -9.48 -4.62
CA SER A 237 -6.23 -10.10 -4.40
C SER A 237 -6.70 -10.03 -2.94
N ARG A 238 -5.78 -10.27 -2.00
CA ARG A 238 -6.14 -10.37 -0.58
C ARG A 238 -6.31 -9.02 0.09
N LEU A 239 -5.55 -8.01 -0.34
CA LEU A 239 -5.48 -6.72 0.34
C LEU A 239 -6.00 -5.58 -0.54
N THR A 240 -5.48 -5.38 -1.75
CA THR A 240 -5.90 -4.26 -2.61
C THR A 240 -7.36 -4.38 -3.06
N ALA A 241 -7.75 -5.55 -3.55
CA ALA A 241 -9.14 -5.78 -3.93
C ALA A 241 -10.08 -5.65 -2.72
N PHE A 242 -9.67 -6.16 -1.55
CA PHE A 242 -10.42 -6.04 -0.31
C PHE A 242 -10.62 -4.58 0.12
N GLU A 243 -9.54 -3.80 0.20
CA GLU A 243 -9.65 -2.41 0.67
C GLU A 243 -10.43 -1.52 -0.30
N LEU A 244 -10.20 -1.64 -1.61
CA LEU A 244 -10.89 -0.86 -2.63
C LEU A 244 -12.39 -1.21 -2.69
N GLN A 245 -12.73 -2.50 -2.69
CA GLN A 245 -14.12 -2.97 -2.66
C GLN A 245 -14.85 -2.48 -1.41
N LYS A 246 -14.19 -2.58 -0.24
CA LYS A 246 -14.77 -2.15 1.03
C LYS A 246 -14.98 -0.62 1.09
N ALA A 247 -14.15 0.14 0.40
CA ALA A 247 -14.30 1.59 0.24
C ALA A 247 -15.35 2.00 -0.83
N GLY A 248 -15.95 1.04 -1.55
CA GLY A 248 -16.94 1.30 -2.59
C GLY A 248 -16.36 1.67 -3.96
N VAL A 249 -15.06 1.50 -4.17
CA VAL A 249 -14.40 1.72 -5.47
C VAL A 249 -14.75 0.57 -6.42
N ASP A 250 -15.06 0.89 -7.69
CA ASP A 250 -15.27 -0.11 -8.75
C ASP A 250 -13.92 -0.78 -9.06
N VAL A 251 -13.72 -1.97 -8.52
CA VAL A 251 -12.48 -2.75 -8.65
C VAL A 251 -12.74 -4.11 -9.27
N THR A 252 -11.93 -4.46 -10.26
CA THR A 252 -11.89 -5.77 -10.91
C THR A 252 -10.56 -6.45 -10.59
N LEU A 253 -10.61 -7.62 -9.97
CA LEU A 253 -9.46 -8.46 -9.73
C LEU A 253 -9.09 -9.23 -11.01
N ILE A 254 -7.81 -9.21 -11.37
CA ILE A 254 -7.26 -9.96 -12.50
C ILE A 254 -6.04 -10.79 -12.05
N THR A 255 -5.71 -11.86 -12.79
CA THR A 255 -4.44 -12.55 -12.59
C THR A 255 -3.30 -11.73 -13.19
N ASP A 256 -2.07 -11.89 -12.68
CA ASP A 256 -0.90 -11.13 -13.15
C ASP A 256 -0.67 -11.27 -14.68
N SER A 257 -1.02 -12.43 -15.24
CA SER A 257 -0.91 -12.69 -16.68
C SER A 257 -1.96 -12.00 -17.53
N MET A 258 -3.03 -11.44 -16.93
CA MET A 258 -4.09 -10.76 -17.67
C MET A 258 -3.79 -9.28 -17.96
N ALA A 259 -2.83 -8.66 -17.29
CA ALA A 259 -2.52 -7.23 -17.46
C ALA A 259 -2.35 -6.84 -18.94
N ALA A 260 -1.54 -7.59 -19.69
CA ALA A 260 -1.34 -7.35 -21.12
C ALA A 260 -2.63 -7.47 -21.95
N SER A 261 -3.49 -8.46 -21.63
CA SER A 261 -4.75 -8.66 -22.33
C SER A 261 -5.74 -7.51 -22.08
N ILE A 262 -5.83 -7.04 -20.84
CA ILE A 262 -6.72 -5.91 -20.47
C ILE A 262 -6.23 -4.61 -21.10
N MET A 263 -4.92 -4.35 -21.11
CA MET A 263 -4.30 -3.21 -21.80
C MET A 263 -4.55 -3.25 -23.31
N SER A 264 -4.43 -4.42 -23.95
CA SER A 264 -4.66 -4.58 -25.39
C SER A 264 -6.10 -4.32 -25.81
N GLN A 265 -7.05 -4.43 -24.90
CA GLN A 265 -8.47 -4.13 -25.12
C GLN A 265 -8.79 -2.64 -24.92
N GLY A 266 -7.80 -1.81 -24.58
CA GLY A 266 -8.00 -0.38 -24.31
C GLY A 266 -8.81 -0.13 -23.02
N LEU A 267 -8.74 -1.03 -22.05
CA LEU A 267 -9.47 -0.90 -20.79
C LEU A 267 -8.65 -0.23 -19.69
N VAL A 268 -7.33 -0.04 -19.91
CA VAL A 268 -6.40 0.63 -18.98
C VAL A 268 -5.87 1.89 -19.65
N ASP A 269 -6.06 3.02 -19.00
CA ASP A 269 -5.58 4.32 -19.44
C ASP A 269 -4.38 4.80 -18.60
N LEU A 270 -4.17 4.20 -17.42
CA LEU A 270 -3.20 4.63 -16.43
C LEU A 270 -2.73 3.46 -15.58
N VAL A 271 -1.44 3.38 -15.31
CA VAL A 271 -0.88 2.47 -14.29
C VAL A 271 -0.37 3.30 -13.14
N ILE A 272 -0.77 2.95 -11.90
CA ILE A 272 -0.20 3.52 -10.66
C ILE A 272 0.23 2.37 -9.76
N VAL A 273 1.52 2.31 -9.43
CA VAL A 273 2.09 1.33 -8.50
C VAL A 273 2.81 2.01 -7.34
N GLY A 274 3.03 1.29 -6.26
CA GLY A 274 3.91 1.76 -5.18
C GLY A 274 5.38 1.51 -5.49
N THR A 275 6.23 1.73 -4.48
CA THR A 275 7.65 1.42 -4.55
C THR A 275 8.21 1.06 -3.18
N ASP A 276 9.17 0.14 -3.15
CA ASP A 276 9.91 -0.23 -1.94
C ASP A 276 11.24 0.54 -1.81
N ARG A 277 11.86 0.93 -2.95
CA ARG A 277 13.08 1.75 -2.98
C ARG A 277 13.25 2.40 -4.35
N VAL A 278 13.66 3.65 -4.39
CA VAL A 278 14.00 4.39 -5.63
C VAL A 278 15.44 4.83 -5.55
N ALA A 279 16.24 4.50 -6.57
CA ALA A 279 17.61 4.94 -6.75
C ALA A 279 17.71 6.39 -7.27
N ALA A 280 18.87 7.00 -7.15
CA ALA A 280 19.08 8.39 -7.54
C ALA A 280 18.74 8.69 -9.02
N ASN A 281 18.96 7.72 -9.93
CA ASN A 281 18.65 7.87 -11.35
C ASN A 281 17.17 7.64 -11.69
N GLY A 282 16.33 7.23 -10.71
CA GLY A 282 14.91 6.91 -10.91
C GLY A 282 14.62 5.45 -11.21
N ASP A 283 15.60 4.57 -11.29
CA ASP A 283 15.36 3.13 -11.26
C ASP A 283 14.73 2.76 -9.92
N PHE A 284 13.77 1.84 -9.90
CA PHE A 284 13.12 1.52 -8.64
C PHE A 284 12.84 0.04 -8.48
N ALA A 285 12.90 -0.42 -7.23
CA ALA A 285 12.49 -1.76 -6.83
C ALA A 285 11.05 -1.72 -6.30
N ASN A 286 10.24 -2.65 -6.79
CA ASN A 286 8.89 -2.87 -6.28
C ASN A 286 8.54 -4.36 -6.37
N LYS A 287 7.38 -4.75 -5.86
CA LYS A 287 6.90 -6.12 -5.84
C LYS A 287 7.10 -6.81 -7.18
N ILE A 288 7.65 -8.05 -7.14
CA ILE A 288 7.86 -8.89 -8.33
C ILE A 288 6.63 -8.86 -9.24
N GLY A 289 6.84 -8.67 -10.54
CA GLY A 289 5.82 -8.47 -11.56
C GLY A 289 5.68 -7.01 -12.03
N THR A 290 6.14 -6.04 -11.27
CA THR A 290 6.07 -4.60 -11.62
C THR A 290 6.79 -4.30 -12.92
N LEU A 291 7.97 -4.87 -13.14
CA LEU A 291 8.72 -4.73 -14.40
C LEU A 291 7.91 -5.23 -15.60
N SER A 292 7.22 -6.36 -15.46
CA SER A 292 6.37 -6.91 -16.54
C SER A 292 5.22 -5.95 -16.87
N VAL A 293 4.58 -5.37 -15.87
CA VAL A 293 3.51 -4.36 -16.04
C VAL A 293 4.05 -3.11 -16.73
N ALA A 294 5.22 -2.61 -16.30
CA ALA A 294 5.85 -1.42 -16.88
C ALA A 294 6.22 -1.61 -18.36
N ILE A 295 6.83 -2.76 -18.72
CA ILE A 295 7.15 -3.12 -20.11
C ILE A 295 5.86 -3.18 -20.94
N THR A 296 4.81 -3.79 -20.40
CA THR A 296 3.53 -3.94 -21.08
C THR A 296 2.86 -2.58 -21.29
N ALA A 297 2.83 -1.74 -20.26
CA ALA A 297 2.32 -0.36 -20.34
C ALA A 297 3.06 0.44 -21.42
N ARG A 298 4.38 0.36 -21.46
CA ARG A 298 5.22 1.00 -22.49
C ARG A 298 4.88 0.51 -23.90
N TYR A 299 4.67 -0.79 -24.07
CA TYR A 299 4.30 -1.37 -25.38
C TYR A 299 2.97 -0.83 -25.91
N PHE A 300 1.98 -0.64 -25.03
CA PHE A 300 0.65 -0.11 -25.39
C PHE A 300 0.56 1.41 -25.28
N GLY A 301 1.64 2.12 -24.93
CA GLY A 301 1.65 3.59 -24.82
C GLY A 301 0.87 4.13 -23.63
N ILE A 302 0.68 3.31 -22.58
CA ILE A 302 -0.04 3.66 -21.36
C ILE A 302 0.92 4.32 -20.37
N PRO A 303 0.59 5.50 -19.79
CA PRO A 303 1.42 6.14 -18.79
C PRO A 303 1.55 5.30 -17.52
N PHE A 304 2.79 5.22 -17.01
CA PHE A 304 3.15 4.43 -15.84
C PHE A 304 3.70 5.34 -14.75
N TYR A 305 2.98 5.46 -13.65
CA TYR A 305 3.35 6.29 -12.51
C TYR A 305 3.70 5.46 -11.28
N VAL A 306 4.65 5.98 -10.51
CA VAL A 306 5.12 5.37 -9.26
C VAL A 306 4.77 6.29 -8.09
N ALA A 307 3.92 5.85 -7.19
CA ALA A 307 3.59 6.55 -5.96
C ALA A 307 4.73 6.35 -4.93
N CYS A 308 5.50 7.39 -4.71
CA CYS A 308 6.76 7.36 -4.00
C CYS A 308 6.77 8.39 -2.86
N PRO A 309 6.58 7.99 -1.59
CA PRO A 309 6.86 8.88 -0.48
C PRO A 309 8.36 9.17 -0.42
N SER A 310 8.74 10.38 0.00
CA SER A 310 10.14 10.79 0.09
C SER A 310 11.02 9.84 0.92
N SER A 311 10.42 9.14 1.88
CA SER A 311 11.10 8.15 2.73
C SER A 311 11.56 6.88 1.99
N THR A 312 11.12 6.66 0.73
CA THR A 312 11.55 5.54 -0.12
C THR A 312 12.63 5.93 -1.13
N LEU A 313 12.95 7.22 -1.24
CA LEU A 313 14.07 7.70 -2.05
C LEU A 313 15.40 7.39 -1.36
N ASP A 314 16.26 6.68 -2.07
CA ASP A 314 17.63 6.36 -1.63
C ASP A 314 18.62 6.99 -2.61
N LEU A 315 18.91 8.26 -2.40
CA LEU A 315 19.85 9.02 -3.25
C LEU A 315 21.31 8.58 -3.09
N LEU A 316 21.62 7.70 -2.12
CA LEU A 316 22.96 7.11 -1.98
C LEU A 316 23.15 5.89 -2.89
N THR A 317 22.07 5.27 -3.31
CA THR A 317 22.06 4.18 -4.32
C THR A 317 22.02 4.83 -5.70
N ALA A 318 23.07 4.67 -6.51
CA ALA A 318 23.22 5.39 -7.77
C ALA A 318 22.21 4.94 -8.84
N ASN A 319 21.97 3.63 -8.93
CA ASN A 319 21.10 3.03 -9.96
C ASN A 319 20.51 1.69 -9.48
N GLY A 320 19.60 1.14 -10.28
CA GLY A 320 18.86 -0.07 -9.93
C GLY A 320 19.70 -1.33 -9.75
N SER A 321 20.87 -1.44 -10.39
CA SER A 321 21.74 -2.61 -10.23
C SER A 321 22.39 -2.69 -8.84
N ASP A 322 22.39 -1.60 -8.10
CA ASP A 322 22.95 -1.50 -6.74
C ASP A 322 21.89 -1.87 -5.68
N ILE A 323 20.63 -2.04 -6.08
CA ILE A 323 19.55 -2.43 -5.17
C ILE A 323 19.61 -3.93 -4.90
N VAL A 324 19.83 -4.29 -3.64
CA VAL A 324 19.83 -5.69 -3.20
C VAL A 324 18.39 -6.22 -3.14
N ILE A 325 18.11 -7.28 -3.89
CA ILE A 325 16.80 -7.92 -3.94
C ILE A 325 16.75 -9.11 -2.99
N GLU A 326 15.74 -9.12 -2.10
CA GLU A 326 15.46 -10.22 -1.16
C GLU A 326 15.00 -11.46 -1.92
N GLU A 327 15.66 -12.59 -1.72
CA GLU A 327 15.17 -13.92 -2.16
C GLU A 327 14.39 -14.55 -1.01
N ARG A 328 13.19 -15.03 -1.27
CA ARG A 328 12.24 -15.52 -0.27
C ARG A 328 12.08 -17.04 -0.31
N GLN A 329 11.28 -17.56 0.61
CA GLN A 329 11.08 -19.01 0.79
C GLN A 329 10.40 -19.66 -0.42
N ASP A 330 10.89 -20.83 -0.83
CA ASP A 330 10.39 -21.61 -1.98
C ASP A 330 8.90 -21.98 -1.83
N HIS A 331 8.44 -22.23 -0.61
CA HIS A 331 7.07 -22.62 -0.37
C HIS A 331 6.04 -21.56 -0.77
N GLU A 332 6.41 -20.28 -0.81
CA GLU A 332 5.51 -19.22 -1.28
C GLU A 332 5.13 -19.40 -2.75
N VAL A 333 6.06 -19.92 -3.56
CA VAL A 333 5.82 -20.20 -4.98
C VAL A 333 5.15 -21.55 -5.18
N THR A 334 5.61 -22.58 -4.44
CA THR A 334 5.17 -23.97 -4.63
C THR A 334 3.83 -24.28 -3.99
N HIS A 335 3.29 -23.37 -3.17
CA HIS A 335 2.00 -23.56 -2.51
C HIS A 335 1.06 -22.41 -2.79
N LEU A 336 -0.23 -22.69 -2.80
CA LEU A 336 -1.30 -21.70 -2.88
C LEU A 336 -2.33 -22.02 -1.80
N ALA A 337 -2.65 -21.05 -0.93
CA ALA A 337 -3.55 -21.26 0.20
C ALA A 337 -3.20 -22.50 1.05
N GLY A 338 -1.90 -22.75 1.26
CA GLY A 338 -1.40 -23.90 2.03
C GLY A 338 -1.41 -25.25 1.28
N GLN A 339 -1.91 -25.29 0.04
CA GLN A 339 -1.91 -26.49 -0.79
C GLN A 339 -0.73 -26.50 -1.75
N PRO A 340 0.01 -27.62 -1.90
CA PRO A 340 1.08 -27.74 -2.87
C PRO A 340 0.51 -27.68 -4.30
N THR A 341 1.18 -26.91 -5.16
CA THR A 341 0.80 -26.71 -6.56
C THR A 341 1.94 -27.06 -7.53
N ALA A 342 3.07 -27.48 -7.00
CA ALA A 342 4.25 -27.86 -7.77
C ALA A 342 4.77 -29.23 -7.35
N PRO A 343 5.57 -29.93 -8.20
CA PRO A 343 6.22 -31.17 -7.81
C PRO A 343 7.14 -31.01 -6.60
N VAL A 344 7.30 -32.06 -5.82
CA VAL A 344 8.26 -32.13 -4.70
C VAL A 344 9.67 -31.92 -5.25
N ASP A 345 10.53 -31.23 -4.51
CA ASP A 345 11.94 -30.96 -4.81
C ASP A 345 12.18 -30.16 -6.12
N ILE A 346 11.16 -29.49 -6.67
CA ILE A 346 11.34 -28.57 -7.79
C ILE A 346 12.23 -27.38 -7.39
N LYS A 347 13.17 -27.00 -8.24
CA LYS A 347 13.98 -25.79 -8.03
C LYS A 347 13.12 -24.55 -8.19
N VAL A 348 13.23 -23.61 -7.28
CA VAL A 348 12.46 -22.36 -7.23
C VAL A 348 13.38 -21.15 -7.27
N ARG A 349 12.92 -20.07 -7.88
CA ARG A 349 13.41 -18.70 -7.71
C ARG A 349 12.24 -17.88 -7.20
N ASN A 350 12.45 -17.15 -6.11
CA ASN A 350 11.42 -16.35 -5.48
C ASN A 350 11.95 -14.96 -5.05
N PRO A 351 12.41 -14.11 -6.01
CA PRO A 351 12.76 -12.74 -5.67
C PRO A 351 11.51 -12.00 -5.23
N ALA A 352 11.59 -11.28 -4.10
CA ALA A 352 10.45 -10.53 -3.56
C ALA A 352 10.06 -9.34 -4.43
N PHE A 353 11.05 -8.76 -5.14
CA PHE A 353 10.95 -7.54 -5.93
C PHE A 353 11.61 -7.73 -7.28
N ASP A 354 11.25 -6.88 -8.25
CA ASP A 354 12.04 -6.64 -9.45
C ASP A 354 12.44 -5.18 -9.57
N VAL A 355 13.45 -4.90 -10.37
CA VAL A 355 13.92 -3.55 -10.64
C VAL A 355 13.37 -3.09 -11.97
N THR A 356 12.64 -1.99 -11.96
CA THR A 356 12.12 -1.35 -13.16
C THR A 356 13.03 -0.18 -13.55
N PRO A 357 13.57 -0.16 -14.78
CA PRO A 357 14.33 0.96 -15.29
C PRO A 357 13.48 2.25 -15.37
N HIS A 358 14.10 3.36 -15.07
CA HIS A 358 13.47 4.68 -15.03
C HIS A 358 12.93 5.15 -16.39
N ASP A 359 13.44 4.65 -17.50
CA ASP A 359 12.96 4.96 -18.86
C ASP A 359 11.56 4.38 -19.15
N LEU A 360 11.09 3.43 -18.34
CA LEU A 360 9.72 2.91 -18.37
C LEU A 360 8.75 3.75 -17.52
N VAL A 361 9.25 4.69 -16.72
CA VAL A 361 8.46 5.50 -15.79
C VAL A 361 8.09 6.83 -16.42
N THR A 362 6.79 7.16 -16.41
CA THR A 362 6.28 8.47 -16.84
C THR A 362 6.55 9.53 -15.79
N GLY A 363 6.34 9.21 -14.50
CA GLY A 363 6.59 10.13 -13.40
C GLY A 363 6.44 9.47 -12.03
N PHE A 364 7.01 10.11 -11.01
CA PHE A 364 6.83 9.75 -9.61
C PHE A 364 5.85 10.71 -8.94
N ILE A 365 4.80 10.17 -8.34
CA ILE A 365 3.84 10.93 -7.55
C ILE A 365 4.36 10.98 -6.12
N THR A 366 4.79 12.15 -5.67
CA THR A 366 5.30 12.34 -4.31
C THR A 366 4.36 13.24 -3.50
N GLU A 367 4.57 13.33 -2.21
CA GLU A 367 3.83 14.27 -1.34
C GLU A 367 4.13 15.75 -1.63
N ARG A 368 5.14 16.04 -2.47
CA ARG A 368 5.54 17.41 -2.84
C ARG A 368 5.22 17.77 -4.29
N GLY A 369 4.73 16.83 -5.07
CA GLY A 369 4.43 17.03 -6.49
C GLY A 369 4.72 15.80 -7.33
N ILE A 370 4.40 15.88 -8.61
CA ILE A 370 4.78 14.87 -9.60
C ILE A 370 6.15 15.22 -10.16
N VAL A 371 7.07 14.25 -10.08
CA VAL A 371 8.43 14.37 -10.60
C VAL A 371 8.51 13.65 -11.93
N GLU A 372 8.84 14.38 -12.99
CA GLU A 372 9.07 13.85 -14.33
C GLU A 372 10.57 13.77 -14.64
N GLN A 373 10.92 13.12 -15.75
CA GLN A 373 12.31 13.02 -16.22
C GLN A 373 12.90 14.43 -16.54
N PRO A 374 14.21 14.64 -16.32
CA PRO A 374 15.22 13.71 -15.81
C PRO A 374 15.16 13.62 -14.27
N PHE A 375 15.01 12.39 -13.76
CA PHE A 375 14.71 12.16 -12.35
C PHE A 375 15.86 12.55 -11.40
N ASP A 376 17.10 12.28 -11.76
CA ASP A 376 18.30 12.62 -10.98
C ASP A 376 18.35 14.10 -10.57
N LYS A 377 18.02 15.00 -11.50
CA LYS A 377 17.98 16.43 -11.28
C LYS A 377 16.73 16.86 -10.53
N ASN A 378 15.58 16.32 -10.94
CA ASN A 378 14.29 16.76 -10.44
C ASN A 378 14.00 16.27 -9.03
N PHE A 379 14.47 15.09 -8.63
CA PHE A 379 14.47 14.67 -7.22
C PHE A 379 15.29 15.61 -6.35
N THR A 380 16.52 15.91 -6.78
CA THR A 380 17.38 16.84 -6.04
C THR A 380 16.72 18.21 -5.90
N ALA A 381 16.15 18.76 -6.97
CA ALA A 381 15.49 20.08 -6.93
C ALA A 381 14.28 20.09 -5.98
N LEU A 382 13.45 19.05 -6.01
CA LEU A 382 12.22 18.98 -5.20
C LEU A 382 12.52 18.79 -3.70
N PHE A 383 13.54 18.00 -3.37
CA PHE A 383 13.82 17.64 -1.98
C PHE A 383 14.91 18.48 -1.31
N SER A 384 15.81 19.15 -2.07
CA SER A 384 16.80 20.08 -1.50
C SER A 384 16.20 21.43 -1.10
N SER A 385 15.11 21.87 -1.73
CA SER A 385 14.47 23.16 -1.43
C SER A 385 13.68 23.21 -0.13
N GLY A 386 13.55 22.10 0.59
CA GLY A 386 12.68 21.96 1.77
C GLY A 386 13.34 21.85 3.12
N GLY A 387 14.62 22.15 3.29
CA GLY A 387 15.28 22.29 4.62
C GLY A 387 15.22 21.06 5.55
N GLY A 388 14.74 19.91 5.07
CA GLY A 388 14.74 18.64 5.79
C GLY A 388 15.87 17.76 5.28
N THR A 389 16.76 17.35 6.12
CA THR A 389 17.79 16.33 5.87
C THR A 389 17.10 15.04 5.44
N LEU A 390 17.40 14.58 4.23
CA LEU A 390 17.07 13.25 3.71
C LEU A 390 17.74 12.16 4.56
#